data_a5f45b25a8a06409e05a4c6ebc6ed5f1
#
_entry.id   a5f45b25a8a06409e05a4c6ebc6ed5f1
#
_cell.length_a   1.000
_cell.length_b   1.000
_cell.length_c   1.000
_cell.angle_alpha   90.00
_cell.angle_beta   90.00
_cell.angle_gamma   90.00
#
_symmetry.space_group_name_H-M   'P 1'
#
loop_
_entity.id
_entity.type
_entity.pdbx_description
1 polymer ?
#
loop_
_entity_poly.entity_id
_entity_poly.type
_entity_poly.pdbx_seq_one_letter_code
_entity_poly.pdbx_strand_id
1 'polypeptide(L)'
;MNMIRLVSWLGIVMAITACGDSGTDGKATAERESAVEPPVAETVSIETIEIMPGLSMRRLREGSGQSAEVGHTVVVHYTGWLYDESADNKRGKKFDSSVDRGVHFEFPLGARRVIRGWDEGVVGMKIGEVRELTIAPDMAYGNRQVGDLIPPGSTLVFEVELADLKSLDL
;
A
#
# COMPACT_ATOMS: atom_id res chain seq x y z
N MET A 1 6.88 -46.42 -1.25
CA MET A 1 6.25 -47.41 -0.33
C MET A 1 5.49 -46.62 0.73
N ASN A 2 4.17 -46.72 0.67
CA ASN A 2 3.15 -46.42 1.70
C ASN A 2 2.83 -44.91 1.94
N MET A 3 1.61 -44.47 2.02
CA MET A 3 0.27 -45.14 1.99
C MET A 3 -0.80 -44.03 1.92
N ILE A 4 -1.68 -44.21 0.96
CA ILE A 4 -2.91 -43.44 0.76
C ILE A 4 -3.85 -43.72 1.96
N ARG A 5 -4.45 -42.70 2.57
CA ARG A 5 -5.64 -42.87 3.41
C ARG A 5 -6.80 -42.07 2.82
N LEU A 6 -7.63 -42.80 2.10
CA LEU A 6 -9.01 -42.45 1.79
C LEU A 6 -9.84 -42.55 3.08
N VAL A 7 -10.59 -41.51 3.40
CA VAL A 7 -11.69 -41.61 4.37
C VAL A 7 -12.98 -41.22 3.65
N SER A 8 -13.73 -42.27 3.33
CA SER A 8 -15.11 -42.26 2.86
C SER A 8 -16.06 -41.95 4.02
N TRP A 9 -16.93 -40.99 3.83
CA TRP A 9 -18.10 -40.85 4.68
C TRP A 9 -19.35 -41.01 3.85
N LEU A 10 -20.03 -42.12 4.13
CA LEU A 10 -21.27 -42.60 3.55
C LEU A 10 -22.45 -42.04 4.37
N GLY A 11 -23.40 -41.52 3.67
CA GLY A 11 -24.79 -41.20 3.83
C GLY A 11 -25.55 -41.36 5.17
N ILE A 12 -26.53 -40.50 5.31
CA ILE A 12 -27.83 -40.87 5.85
C ILE A 12 -28.87 -39.95 5.19
N VAL A 13 -29.74 -40.58 4.40
CA VAL A 13 -31.00 -40.07 3.91
C VAL A 13 -32.01 -40.30 5.03
N MET A 14 -32.77 -39.27 5.43
CA MET A 14 -33.98 -39.48 6.22
C MET A 14 -35.10 -38.62 5.62
N ALA A 15 -36.00 -39.35 4.94
CA ALA A 15 -37.27 -38.82 4.47
C ALA A 15 -38.26 -38.74 5.65
N ILE A 16 -38.92 -37.60 5.78
CA ILE A 16 -40.16 -37.53 6.56
C ILE A 16 -41.19 -36.81 5.70
N THR A 17 -42.21 -37.60 5.33
CA THR A 17 -43.45 -37.17 4.73
C THR A 17 -44.41 -36.73 5.82
N ALA A 18 -45.01 -35.54 5.70
CA ALA A 18 -46.32 -35.25 6.29
C ALA A 18 -47.04 -34.13 5.54
N CYS A 19 -48.24 -34.45 5.16
CA CYS A 19 -49.29 -33.69 4.52
C CYS A 19 -49.89 -32.63 5.47
N GLY A 20 -50.50 -31.56 4.88
CA GLY A 20 -51.61 -30.81 5.52
C GLY A 20 -51.49 -29.29 5.28
N ASP A 21 -52.22 -28.85 4.36
CA ASP A 21 -53.45 -28.01 4.30
C ASP A 21 -53.29 -26.48 4.35
N SER A 22 -53.83 -25.92 3.28
CA SER A 22 -54.54 -24.64 3.02
C SER A 22 -54.29 -23.40 3.90
N GLY A 23 -53.98 -22.30 3.23
CA GLY A 23 -54.63 -21.04 3.60
C GLY A 23 -53.78 -19.78 3.42
N THR A 24 -54.19 -18.99 2.41
CA THR A 24 -54.25 -17.50 2.36
C THR A 24 -52.95 -16.67 2.33
N ASP A 25 -52.84 -16.02 1.17
CA ASP A 25 -52.36 -14.65 0.93
C ASP A 25 -51.42 -13.98 1.95
N GLY A 26 -50.19 -13.82 1.55
CA GLY A 26 -49.22 -12.94 2.20
C GLY A 26 -48.09 -12.60 1.26
N LYS A 27 -48.22 -11.47 0.55
CA LYS A 27 -47.22 -10.85 -0.28
C LYS A 27 -45.93 -10.60 0.54
N ALA A 28 -44.99 -11.51 0.49
CA ALA A 28 -43.67 -11.32 1.03
C ALA A 28 -42.69 -10.99 -0.10
N THR A 29 -42.31 -9.75 -0.14
CA THR A 29 -41.21 -9.20 -0.91
C THR A 29 -39.96 -9.98 -0.56
N ALA A 30 -39.41 -10.70 -1.53
CA ALA A 30 -38.10 -11.34 -1.40
C ALA A 30 -37.03 -10.24 -1.33
N GLU A 31 -36.56 -9.95 -0.14
CA GLU A 31 -35.29 -9.27 0.06
C GLU A 31 -34.19 -10.16 -0.54
N ARG A 32 -33.70 -9.73 -1.67
CA ARG A 32 -32.42 -10.21 -2.20
C ARG A 32 -31.36 -9.75 -1.24
N GLU A 33 -30.97 -10.62 -0.37
CA GLU A 33 -29.71 -10.54 0.35
C GLU A 33 -28.59 -10.52 -0.70
N SER A 34 -28.15 -9.29 -1.01
CA SER A 34 -26.99 -9.05 -1.84
C SER A 34 -25.80 -9.55 -1.06
N ALA A 35 -25.33 -10.76 -1.37
CA ALA A 35 -24.04 -11.22 -0.93
C ALA A 35 -22.99 -10.23 -1.45
N VAL A 36 -22.52 -9.36 -0.56
CA VAL A 36 -21.33 -8.55 -0.78
C VAL A 36 -20.18 -9.55 -0.82
N GLU A 37 -19.77 -9.94 -2.02
CA GLU A 37 -18.49 -10.59 -2.21
C GLU A 37 -17.41 -9.68 -1.59
N PRO A 38 -16.53 -10.23 -0.73
CA PRO A 38 -15.39 -9.45 -0.24
C PRO A 38 -14.58 -9.01 -1.45
N PRO A 39 -14.05 -7.78 -1.46
CA PRO A 39 -13.25 -7.29 -2.57
C PRO A 39 -12.10 -8.27 -2.79
N VAL A 40 -12.10 -8.91 -3.95
CA VAL A 40 -10.96 -9.70 -4.43
C VAL A 40 -9.74 -8.79 -4.33
N ALA A 41 -8.79 -9.17 -3.45
CA ALA A 41 -7.50 -8.52 -3.38
C ALA A 41 -6.87 -8.66 -4.76
N GLU A 42 -6.97 -7.62 -5.59
CA GLU A 42 -6.19 -7.53 -6.81
C GLU A 42 -4.75 -7.74 -6.42
N THR A 43 -4.17 -8.80 -6.94
CA THR A 43 -2.74 -9.07 -6.79
C THR A 43 -2.03 -7.95 -7.54
N VAL A 44 -1.72 -6.87 -6.83
CA VAL A 44 -0.90 -5.79 -7.38
C VAL A 44 0.42 -6.44 -7.79
N SER A 45 0.68 -6.49 -9.07
CA SER A 45 1.99 -6.89 -9.57
C SER A 45 2.99 -5.89 -9.01
N ILE A 46 3.80 -6.34 -8.04
CA ILE A 46 4.84 -5.51 -7.40
C ILE A 46 6.00 -5.39 -8.40
N GLU A 47 5.74 -4.68 -9.49
CA GLU A 47 6.74 -4.38 -10.50
C GLU A 47 7.55 -3.15 -10.07
N THR A 48 8.87 -3.25 -10.19
CA THR A 48 9.76 -2.10 -9.98
C THR A 48 9.81 -1.28 -11.25
N ILE A 49 9.41 -0.03 -11.18
CA ILE A 49 9.41 0.93 -12.28
C ILE A 49 10.52 1.95 -12.02
N GLU A 50 11.43 2.11 -12.98
CA GLU A 50 12.38 3.21 -12.95
C GLU A 50 11.67 4.49 -13.43
N ILE A 51 11.56 5.49 -12.55
CA ILE A 51 10.97 6.81 -12.88
C ILE A 51 11.97 7.63 -13.67
N MET A 52 13.22 7.65 -13.20
CA MET A 52 14.36 8.30 -13.82
C MET A 52 15.65 7.70 -13.25
N PRO A 53 16.83 7.99 -13.86
CA PRO A 53 18.11 7.50 -13.38
C PRO A 53 18.30 7.83 -11.90
N GLY A 54 18.51 6.79 -11.08
CA GLY A 54 18.68 6.91 -9.65
C GLY A 54 17.39 6.98 -8.81
N LEU A 55 16.22 6.85 -9.43
CA LEU A 55 14.93 6.81 -8.73
C LEU A 55 14.05 5.70 -9.31
N SER A 56 13.74 4.71 -8.51
CA SER A 56 12.77 3.67 -8.85
C SER A 56 11.66 3.58 -7.81
N MET A 57 10.52 3.07 -8.24
CA MET A 57 9.37 2.87 -7.38
C MET A 57 8.75 1.48 -7.50
N ARG A 58 8.11 1.03 -6.43
CA ARG A 58 7.16 -0.10 -6.43
C ARG A 58 5.86 0.38 -5.80
N ARG A 59 4.73 0.09 -6.43
CA ARG A 59 3.43 0.38 -5.84
C ARG A 59 3.03 -0.79 -4.95
N LEU A 60 2.92 -0.56 -3.65
CA LEU A 60 2.57 -1.57 -2.66
C LEU A 60 1.06 -1.66 -2.42
N ARG A 61 0.36 -0.53 -2.58
CA ARG A 61 -1.10 -0.43 -2.49
C ARG A 61 -1.61 0.65 -3.44
N GLU A 62 -2.67 0.36 -4.17
CA GLU A 62 -3.36 1.36 -5.00
C GLU A 62 -4.11 2.38 -4.13
N GLY A 63 -4.10 3.62 -4.58
CA GLY A 63 -4.95 4.68 -4.05
C GLY A 63 -6.12 4.96 -5.00
N SER A 64 -7.19 5.50 -4.47
CA SER A 64 -8.40 5.81 -5.25
C SER A 64 -8.79 7.29 -5.23
N GLY A 65 -8.10 8.12 -4.44
CA GLY A 65 -8.40 9.54 -4.31
C GLY A 65 -7.75 10.41 -5.38
N GLN A 66 -7.71 11.72 -5.11
CA GLN A 66 -7.04 12.71 -5.95
C GLN A 66 -5.55 12.41 -6.08
N SER A 67 -4.98 12.72 -7.24
CA SER A 67 -3.54 12.56 -7.49
C SER A 67 -2.76 13.77 -6.98
N ALA A 68 -1.56 13.50 -6.45
CA ALA A 68 -0.61 14.52 -6.04
C ALA A 68 0.02 15.17 -7.26
N GLU A 69 -0.06 16.49 -7.33
CA GLU A 69 0.52 17.32 -8.38
C GLU A 69 1.48 18.35 -7.76
N VAL A 70 2.43 18.81 -8.58
CA VAL A 70 3.34 19.90 -8.16
C VAL A 70 2.52 21.12 -7.74
N GLY A 71 2.83 21.66 -6.59
CA GLY A 71 2.09 22.77 -5.99
C GLY A 71 1.09 22.35 -4.89
N HIS A 72 0.70 21.08 -4.80
CA HIS A 72 -0.05 20.62 -3.63
C HIS A 72 0.85 20.53 -2.39
N THR A 73 0.27 20.77 -1.20
CA THR A 73 0.88 20.32 0.05
C THR A 73 0.43 18.89 0.29
N VAL A 74 1.38 17.97 0.24
CA VAL A 74 1.13 16.54 0.48
C VAL A 74 1.26 16.23 1.95
N VAL A 75 0.36 15.37 2.45
CA VAL A 75 0.33 14.87 3.82
C VAL A 75 0.62 13.38 3.76
N VAL A 76 1.74 12.95 4.31
CA VAL A 76 2.20 11.57 4.18
C VAL A 76 2.54 10.92 5.51
N HIS A 77 2.41 9.60 5.55
CA HIS A 77 3.18 8.77 6.46
C HIS A 77 4.34 8.16 5.70
N TYR A 78 5.47 7.99 6.37
CA TYR A 78 6.62 7.33 5.78
C TYR A 78 7.47 6.57 6.81
N THR A 79 8.21 5.60 6.29
CA THR A 79 9.33 4.98 6.99
C THR A 79 10.51 4.88 6.04
N GLY A 80 11.70 5.21 6.51
CA GLY A 80 12.94 5.22 5.73
C GLY A 80 13.99 4.25 6.27
N TRP A 81 14.64 3.53 5.35
CA TRP A 81 15.72 2.59 5.61
C TRP A 81 16.92 2.87 4.72
N LEU A 82 18.08 2.52 5.20
CA LEU A 82 19.26 2.35 4.34
C LEU A 82 19.02 1.16 3.41
N TYR A 83 19.39 1.29 2.14
CA TYR A 83 19.33 0.18 1.21
C TYR A 83 20.34 -0.89 1.61
N ASP A 84 19.90 -2.14 1.69
CA ASP A 84 20.72 -3.31 1.94
C ASP A 84 20.28 -4.44 1.02
N GLU A 85 21.12 -4.80 0.08
CA GLU A 85 20.82 -5.82 -0.92
C GLU A 85 20.53 -7.19 -0.31
N SER A 86 21.11 -7.49 0.85
CA SER A 86 20.97 -8.76 1.57
C SER A 86 19.72 -8.84 2.45
N ALA A 87 19.10 -7.70 2.74
CA ALA A 87 17.93 -7.62 3.59
C ALA A 87 16.62 -7.90 2.81
N ASP A 88 15.60 -8.36 3.52
CA ASP A 88 14.26 -8.54 2.97
C ASP A 88 13.73 -7.21 2.42
N ASN A 89 13.20 -7.28 1.20
CA ASN A 89 12.75 -6.08 0.47
C ASN A 89 13.82 -4.98 0.35
N LYS A 90 15.12 -5.32 0.50
CA LYS A 90 16.25 -4.40 0.46
C LYS A 90 16.21 -3.30 1.53
N ARG A 91 15.46 -3.53 2.60
CA ARG A 91 15.27 -2.62 3.72
C ARG A 91 16.25 -2.98 4.84
N GLY A 92 17.37 -2.30 4.89
CA GLY A 92 18.38 -2.43 5.94
C GLY A 92 17.99 -1.68 7.22
N LYS A 93 18.94 -0.96 7.80
CA LYS A 93 18.72 -0.22 9.05
C LYS A 93 17.72 0.91 8.86
N LYS A 94 16.62 0.90 9.65
CA LYS A 94 15.66 2.00 9.72
C LYS A 94 16.34 3.22 10.34
N PHE A 95 16.17 4.39 9.73
CA PHE A 95 16.73 5.64 10.22
C PHE A 95 15.69 6.69 10.61
N ASP A 96 14.47 6.63 10.04
CA ASP A 96 13.40 7.57 10.38
C ASP A 96 12.02 6.99 10.09
N SER A 97 10.99 7.42 10.83
CA SER A 97 9.60 7.03 10.60
C SER A 97 8.64 8.04 11.21
N SER A 98 7.74 8.57 10.40
CA SER A 98 6.62 9.38 10.85
C SER A 98 5.54 8.53 11.53
N VAL A 99 5.45 7.24 11.15
CA VAL A 99 4.52 6.28 11.76
C VAL A 99 4.89 6.04 13.21
N ASP A 100 6.18 5.84 13.52
CA ASP A 100 6.66 5.64 14.88
C ASP A 100 6.40 6.88 15.77
N ARG A 101 6.39 8.07 15.18
CA ARG A 101 6.08 9.31 15.87
C ARG A 101 4.57 9.56 16.02
N GLY A 102 3.72 8.87 15.26
CA GLY A 102 2.28 9.06 15.21
C GLY A 102 1.86 10.43 14.62
N VAL A 103 2.72 11.06 13.81
CA VAL A 103 2.48 12.40 13.24
C VAL A 103 2.78 12.37 11.75
N HIS A 104 1.83 12.83 10.94
CA HIS A 104 2.06 12.99 9.50
C HIS A 104 3.16 14.00 9.21
N PHE A 105 3.83 13.80 8.10
CA PHE A 105 4.78 14.75 7.56
C PHE A 105 4.14 15.49 6.38
N GLU A 106 4.24 16.81 6.40
CA GLU A 106 3.65 17.68 5.37
C GLU A 106 4.74 18.44 4.63
N PHE A 107 4.64 18.51 3.32
CA PHE A 107 5.54 19.33 2.53
C PHE A 107 4.90 19.79 1.21
N PRO A 108 5.29 20.97 0.68
CA PRO A 108 4.86 21.43 -0.63
C PRO A 108 5.63 20.65 -1.72
N LEU A 109 4.89 19.93 -2.57
CA LEU A 109 5.44 19.08 -3.62
C LEU A 109 6.06 19.92 -4.75
N GLY A 110 7.28 19.56 -5.17
CA GLY A 110 8.03 20.26 -6.21
C GLY A 110 8.74 21.54 -5.75
N ALA A 111 8.61 21.91 -4.48
CA ALA A 111 9.20 23.13 -3.93
C ALA A 111 10.66 22.98 -3.45
N ARG A 112 11.27 21.80 -3.66
CA ARG A 112 12.64 21.46 -3.22
C ARG A 112 12.84 21.62 -1.70
N ARG A 113 11.80 21.31 -0.92
CA ARG A 113 11.85 21.30 0.55
C ARG A 113 12.26 19.94 1.10
N VAL A 114 12.24 18.92 0.26
CA VAL A 114 12.64 17.54 0.54
C VAL A 114 13.73 17.09 -0.44
N ILE A 115 14.26 15.89 -0.27
CA ILE A 115 15.21 15.32 -1.23
C ILE A 115 14.54 15.16 -2.61
N ARG A 116 15.33 15.27 -3.67
CA ARG A 116 14.82 15.25 -5.05
C ARG A 116 14.02 13.98 -5.35
N GLY A 117 14.47 12.84 -4.83
CA GLY A 117 13.76 11.58 -5.01
C GLY A 117 12.33 11.59 -4.47
N TRP A 118 12.03 12.42 -3.46
CA TRP A 118 10.67 12.62 -2.97
C TRP A 118 9.86 13.57 -3.84
N ASP A 119 10.45 14.73 -4.21
CA ASP A 119 9.77 15.69 -5.08
C ASP A 119 9.35 15.09 -6.42
N GLU A 120 10.11 14.11 -6.95
CA GLU A 120 9.80 13.42 -8.19
C GLU A 120 8.99 12.13 -7.95
N GLY A 121 9.31 11.39 -6.89
CA GLY A 121 8.75 10.05 -6.62
C GLY A 121 7.31 10.08 -6.08
N VAL A 122 6.89 11.18 -5.45
CA VAL A 122 5.53 11.34 -4.89
C VAL A 122 4.55 11.91 -5.91
N VAL A 123 5.03 12.52 -7.00
CA VAL A 123 4.15 13.00 -8.07
C VAL A 123 3.30 11.87 -8.63
N GLY A 124 2.01 12.15 -8.81
CA GLY A 124 1.03 11.19 -9.34
C GLY A 124 0.56 10.13 -8.33
N MET A 125 1.04 10.14 -7.08
CA MET A 125 0.45 9.30 -6.04
C MET A 125 -1.00 9.71 -5.80
N LYS A 126 -1.87 8.73 -5.60
CA LYS A 126 -3.27 8.97 -5.23
C LYS A 126 -3.46 8.87 -3.72
N ILE A 127 -4.41 9.61 -3.17
CA ILE A 127 -4.76 9.46 -1.75
C ILE A 127 -5.09 8.00 -1.45
N GLY A 128 -4.48 7.45 -0.39
CA GLY A 128 -4.54 6.05 0.00
C GLY A 128 -3.50 5.16 -0.67
N GLU A 129 -2.72 5.64 -1.65
CA GLU A 129 -1.64 4.87 -2.26
C GLU A 129 -0.48 4.69 -1.29
N VAL A 130 0.13 3.50 -1.32
CA VAL A 130 1.41 3.23 -0.67
C VAL A 130 2.43 2.90 -1.74
N ARG A 131 3.51 3.66 -1.75
CA ARG A 131 4.60 3.53 -2.73
C ARG A 131 5.91 3.33 -2.00
N GLU A 132 6.70 2.39 -2.48
CA GLU A 132 8.10 2.26 -2.06
C GLU A 132 8.98 2.97 -3.08
N LEU A 133 9.87 3.82 -2.60
CA LEU A 133 10.84 4.56 -3.40
C LEU A 133 12.24 4.07 -3.07
N THR A 134 13.01 3.68 -4.07
CA THR A 134 14.46 3.45 -3.94
C THR A 134 15.19 4.63 -4.58
N ILE A 135 15.99 5.32 -3.78
CA ILE A 135 16.55 6.62 -4.12
C ILE A 135 18.08 6.54 -4.03
N ALA A 136 18.76 6.72 -5.15
CA ALA A 136 20.21 6.76 -5.20
C ALA A 136 20.76 8.02 -4.51
N PRO A 137 22.06 8.03 -4.11
CA PRO A 137 22.63 9.13 -3.35
C PRO A 137 22.49 10.49 -4.00
N ASP A 138 22.64 10.60 -5.31
CA ASP A 138 22.55 11.86 -6.08
C ASP A 138 21.13 12.46 -6.11
N MET A 139 20.12 11.64 -5.86
CA MET A 139 18.71 12.05 -5.70
C MET A 139 18.32 12.22 -4.22
N ALA A 140 19.24 11.94 -3.28
CA ALA A 140 19.06 12.03 -1.85
C ALA A 140 20.05 13.03 -1.22
N TYR A 141 20.99 12.54 -0.41
CA TYR A 141 21.93 13.37 0.34
C TYR A 141 23.36 13.39 -0.27
N GLY A 142 23.57 12.66 -1.35
CA GLY A 142 24.89 12.59 -2.01
C GLY A 142 25.98 12.06 -1.07
N ASN A 143 27.14 12.73 -1.10
CA ASN A 143 28.26 12.39 -0.23
C ASN A 143 28.21 13.08 1.15
N ARG A 144 27.04 13.59 1.56
CA ARG A 144 26.85 14.23 2.85
C ARG A 144 26.28 13.24 3.86
N GLN A 145 26.91 13.15 5.02
CA GLN A 145 26.37 12.41 6.17
C GLN A 145 25.16 13.17 6.75
N VAL A 146 24.11 12.44 7.16
CA VAL A 146 22.95 13.00 7.85
C VAL A 146 22.80 12.35 9.22
N GLY A 147 23.05 13.14 10.25
CA GLY A 147 23.13 12.62 11.61
C GLY A 147 24.14 11.48 11.73
N ASP A 148 23.84 10.55 12.64
CA ASP A 148 24.66 9.33 12.86
C ASP A 148 24.10 8.09 12.14
N LEU A 149 23.04 8.27 11.36
CA LEU A 149 22.26 7.17 10.82
C LEU A 149 22.41 6.99 9.31
N ILE A 150 22.68 8.06 8.56
CA ILE A 150 22.82 8.00 7.10
C ILE A 150 24.26 8.35 6.71
N PRO A 151 25.09 7.34 6.38
CA PRO A 151 26.45 7.55 5.87
C PRO A 151 26.47 8.30 4.53
N PRO A 152 27.61 8.90 4.16
CA PRO A 152 27.80 9.44 2.82
C PRO A 152 27.63 8.36 1.74
N GLY A 153 27.05 8.72 0.60
CA GLY A 153 26.87 7.81 -0.52
C GLY A 153 25.80 6.75 -0.31
N SER A 154 24.89 6.92 0.66
CA SER A 154 23.83 5.94 0.94
C SER A 154 22.70 6.01 -0.09
N THR A 155 22.34 4.84 -0.62
CA THR A 155 21.05 4.63 -1.27
C THR A 155 19.98 4.42 -0.19
N LEU A 156 18.81 5.01 -0.38
CA LEU A 156 17.72 5.01 0.60
C LEU A 156 16.50 4.28 0.05
N VAL A 157 15.78 3.60 0.94
CA VAL A 157 14.46 3.03 0.65
C VAL A 157 13.45 3.71 1.54
N PHE A 158 12.35 4.19 0.95
CA PHE A 158 11.24 4.77 1.69
C PHE A 158 9.95 4.07 1.31
N GLU A 159 9.16 3.71 2.30
CA GLU A 159 7.75 3.43 2.12
C GLU A 159 6.98 4.71 2.45
N VAL A 160 6.18 5.18 1.52
CA VAL A 160 5.43 6.42 1.61
C VAL A 160 3.95 6.13 1.36
N GLU A 161 3.11 6.52 2.29
CA GLU A 161 1.65 6.51 2.17
C GLU A 161 1.15 7.94 2.00
N LEU A 162 0.41 8.21 0.93
CA LEU A 162 -0.26 9.49 0.76
C LEU A 162 -1.59 9.49 1.52
N ALA A 163 -1.63 10.19 2.64
CA ALA A 163 -2.81 10.25 3.50
C ALA A 163 -3.81 11.32 3.03
N ASP A 164 -3.32 12.50 2.61
CA ASP A 164 -4.17 13.62 2.21
C ASP A 164 -3.42 14.59 1.29
N LEU A 165 -4.19 15.46 0.63
CA LEU A 165 -3.72 16.57 -0.20
C LEU A 165 -4.40 17.85 0.23
N LYS A 166 -3.59 18.89 0.44
CA LYS A 166 -4.10 20.25 0.67
C LYS A 166 -3.81 21.09 -0.56
N SER A 167 -4.84 21.74 -1.09
CA SER A 167 -4.65 22.75 -2.12
C SER A 167 -3.82 23.90 -1.57
N LEU A 168 -3.01 24.54 -2.41
CA LEU A 168 -2.50 25.88 -2.04
C LEU A 168 -3.70 26.83 -2.06
N ASP A 169 -4.13 27.29 -0.89
CA ASP A 169 -5.02 28.44 -0.80
C ASP A 169 -4.23 29.65 -1.33
N LEU A 170 -4.59 30.09 -2.54
CA LEU A 170 -4.07 31.31 -3.18
C LEU A 170 -4.80 32.52 -2.61
#